data_770187ba430c99ed61d9b1a5fe5cda47
#
_entry.id   770187ba430c99ed61d9b1a5fe5cda47
#
_cell.length_a   1.000
_cell.length_b   1.000
_cell.length_c   1.000
_cell.angle_alpha   90.00
_cell.angle_beta   90.00
_cell.angle_gamma   90.00
#
_symmetry.space_group_name_H-M   'P 1'
#
loop_
_entity.id
_entity.type
_entity.pdbx_description
1 polymer ?
#
loop_
_entity_poly.entity_id
_entity_poly.type
_entity_poly.pdbx_seq_one_letter_code
_entity_poly.pdbx_strand_id
1 'polypeptide(L)' 'MKVILYSTGCPICLKLKELLKSKNIFYDEITDIDIMLNKGFDSVPILEIDGKPLDYKQATQWIKERNGN' A
#
# COMPACT_ATOMS: atom_id res chain seq x y z
N MET A 1 -1.36 -13.02 -6.79
CA MET A 1 -0.56 -12.02 -6.05
C MET A 1 -1.43 -11.34 -5.01
N LYS A 2 -0.98 -11.28 -3.78
CA LYS A 2 -1.75 -10.67 -2.73
C LYS A 2 -1.22 -9.27 -2.42
N VAL A 3 -2.12 -8.29 -2.49
CA VAL A 3 -1.77 -6.88 -2.26
C VAL A 3 -2.59 -6.37 -1.09
N ILE A 4 -1.91 -5.87 -0.05
CA ILE A 4 -2.55 -5.34 1.13
C ILE A 4 -2.04 -3.92 1.38
N LEU A 5 -2.97 -2.98 1.52
CA LEU A 5 -2.63 -1.60 1.84
C LEU A 5 -2.91 -1.33 3.31
N TYR A 6 -1.88 -0.90 4.03
CA TYR A 6 -2.01 -0.48 5.43
C TYR A 6 -2.03 1.04 5.44
N SER A 7 -3.12 1.63 5.89
CA SER A 7 -3.27 3.08 5.85
C SER A 7 -4.10 3.58 7.03
N THR A 8 -3.98 4.87 7.31
CA THR A 8 -4.78 5.52 8.34
C THR A 8 -5.63 6.66 7.76
N GLY A 9 -5.70 6.77 6.44
CA GLY A 9 -6.47 7.82 5.81
C GLY A 9 -5.74 9.12 5.64
N CYS A 10 -4.41 9.14 5.82
CA CYS A 10 -3.63 10.35 5.65
C CYS A 10 -3.60 10.75 4.17
N PRO A 11 -3.22 12.02 3.86
CA PRO A 11 -3.19 12.46 2.47
C PRO A 11 -2.33 11.60 1.55
N ILE A 12 -1.18 11.14 2.03
CA ILE A 12 -0.31 10.27 1.24
C ILE A 12 -0.96 8.91 1.04
N CYS A 13 -1.68 8.44 2.05
CA CYS A 13 -2.42 7.19 1.94
C CYS A 13 -3.47 7.27 0.84
N LEU A 14 -4.18 8.40 0.77
CA LEU A 14 -5.19 8.60 -0.26
C LEU A 14 -4.57 8.63 -1.65
N LYS A 15 -3.41 9.25 -1.79
CA LYS A 15 -2.71 9.27 -3.07
C LYS A 15 -2.36 7.88 -3.53
N LEU A 16 -1.89 7.05 -2.62
CA LEU A 16 -1.53 5.68 -2.96
C LEU A 16 -2.75 4.87 -3.38
N LYS A 17 -3.87 5.07 -2.69
CA LYS A 17 -5.13 4.43 -3.06
C LYS A 17 -5.54 4.80 -4.48
N GLU A 18 -5.43 6.09 -4.81
CA GLU A 18 -5.79 6.55 -6.14
C GLU A 18 -4.90 5.94 -7.21
N LEU A 19 -3.62 5.81 -6.92
CA LEU A 19 -2.71 5.16 -7.85
C LEU A 19 -3.10 3.71 -8.09
N LEU A 20 -3.40 2.99 -7.03
CA LEU A 20 -3.81 1.59 -7.14
C LEU A 20 -5.07 1.46 -7.98
N LYS A 21 -6.04 2.33 -7.74
CA LYS A 21 -7.29 2.31 -8.48
C LYS A 21 -7.07 2.64 -9.95
N SER A 22 -6.21 3.62 -10.23
CA SER A 22 -5.96 4.05 -11.60
C SER A 22 -5.32 2.97 -12.45
N LYS A 23 -4.63 2.03 -11.81
CA LYS A 23 -3.99 0.90 -12.51
C LYS A 23 -4.82 -0.38 -12.41
N ASN A 24 -6.03 -0.29 -11.87
CA ASN A 24 -6.92 -1.46 -11.70
C ASN A 24 -6.27 -2.56 -10.87
N ILE A 25 -5.51 -2.18 -9.85
CA ILE A 25 -4.87 -3.13 -8.96
C ILE A 25 -5.81 -3.40 -7.80
N PHE A 26 -6.23 -4.64 -7.61
CA PHE A 26 -7.04 -5.01 -6.46
C PHE A 26 -6.17 -5.12 -5.22
N TYR A 27 -6.70 -4.64 -4.10
CA TYR A 27 -5.98 -4.69 -2.85
C TYR A 27 -6.95 -4.77 -1.69
N ASP A 28 -6.51 -5.38 -0.60
CA ASP A 28 -7.23 -5.33 0.66
C ASP A 28 -6.69 -4.16 1.45
N GLU A 29 -7.56 -3.51 2.22
CA GLU A 29 -7.14 -2.38 3.02
C GLU A 29 -7.25 -2.72 4.50
N ILE A 30 -6.19 -2.46 5.26
CA ILE A 30 -6.17 -2.65 6.70
C ILE A 30 -5.91 -1.30 7.35
N THR A 31 -6.82 -0.87 8.22
CA THR A 31 -6.70 0.41 8.91
C THR A 31 -6.49 0.23 10.42
N ASP A 32 -6.35 -1.00 10.88
CA ASP A 32 -6.17 -1.32 12.29
C ASP A 32 -4.73 -1.04 12.71
N ILE A 33 -4.56 -0.04 13.56
CA ILE A 33 -3.23 0.38 14.01
C ILE A 33 -2.53 -0.73 14.80
N ASP A 34 -3.28 -1.50 15.58
CA ASP A 34 -2.68 -2.59 16.35
C ASP A 34 -2.05 -3.64 15.46
N ILE A 35 -2.70 -3.95 14.35
CA ILE A 35 -2.13 -4.89 13.40
C ILE A 35 -0.83 -4.35 12.81
N MET A 36 -0.82 -3.07 12.47
CA MET A 36 0.37 -2.43 11.91
C MET A 36 1.53 -2.46 12.90
N LEU A 37 1.26 -2.15 14.18
CA LEU A 37 2.28 -2.16 15.20
C LEU A 37 2.82 -3.56 15.43
N ASN A 38 1.95 -4.56 15.42
CA ASN A 38 2.38 -5.94 15.59
C ASN A 38 3.27 -6.41 14.45
N LYS A 39 3.10 -5.85 13.27
CA LYS A 39 3.96 -6.18 12.14
C LYS A 39 5.25 -5.36 12.13
N GLY A 40 5.41 -4.45 13.08
CA GLY A 40 6.61 -3.63 13.15
C GLY A 40 6.59 -2.42 12.23
N PHE A 41 5.43 -2.04 11.72
CA PHE A 41 5.33 -0.86 10.87
C PHE A 41 5.32 0.39 11.72
N ASP A 42 6.23 1.31 11.45
CA ASP A 42 6.33 2.57 12.18
C ASP A 42 5.90 3.78 11.33
N SER A 43 5.40 3.54 10.15
CA SER A 43 4.90 4.61 9.28
C SER A 43 3.85 4.06 8.36
N VAL A 44 3.04 4.95 7.78
CA VAL A 44 2.04 4.62 6.80
C VAL A 44 2.15 5.62 5.65
N PRO A 45 1.71 5.26 4.46
CA PRO A 45 1.14 3.98 4.05
C PRO A 45 2.21 2.91 3.85
N ILE A 46 1.81 1.66 4.01
CA ILE A 46 2.65 0.51 3.67
C ILE A 46 1.86 -0.34 2.70
N LEU A 47 2.47 -0.71 1.59
CA LEU A 47 1.87 -1.62 0.63
C LEU A 47 2.59 -2.95 0.68
N GLU A 48 1.88 -4.00 1.08
CA GLU A 48 2.49 -5.32 1.22
C GLU A 48 2.15 -6.16 0.00
N ILE A 49 3.18 -6.63 -0.69
CA ILE A 49 3.03 -7.43 -1.90
C ILE A 49 3.57 -8.83 -1.60
N ASP A 50 2.66 -9.80 -1.56
CA ASP A 50 3.01 -11.19 -1.26
C ASP A 50 3.88 -11.31 -0.01
N GLY A 51 3.52 -10.54 1.02
CA GLY A 51 4.22 -10.57 2.29
C GLY A 51 5.40 -9.61 2.39
N LYS A 52 5.74 -8.90 1.33
CA LYS A 52 6.87 -7.98 1.35
C LYS A 52 6.38 -6.54 1.51
N PRO A 53 6.70 -5.85 2.62
CA PRO A 53 6.23 -4.50 2.84
C PRO A 53 7.04 -3.48 2.03
N LEU A 54 6.33 -2.54 1.42
CA LEU A 54 6.92 -1.45 0.67
C LEU A 54 6.47 -0.13 1.29
N ASP A 55 7.39 0.82 1.43
CA ASP A 55 7.01 2.15 1.89
C ASP A 55 6.37 2.93 0.75
N TYR A 56 5.99 4.19 1.00
CA TYR A 56 5.29 4.98 -0.01
C TYR A 56 6.10 5.10 -1.30
N LYS A 57 7.39 5.39 -1.17
CA LYS A 57 8.24 5.57 -2.34
C LYS A 57 8.38 4.27 -3.13
N GLN A 58 8.65 3.18 -2.43
CA GLN A 58 8.78 1.87 -3.07
C GLN A 58 7.45 1.43 -3.68
N ALA A 59 6.35 1.67 -2.98
CA ALA A 59 5.03 1.31 -3.47
C ALA A 59 4.68 2.08 -4.74
N THR A 60 4.96 3.38 -4.75
CA THR A 60 4.71 4.21 -5.92
C THR A 60 5.49 3.70 -7.12
N GLN A 61 6.76 3.35 -6.91
CA GLN A 61 7.59 2.80 -7.97
C GLN A 61 7.02 1.49 -8.49
N TRP A 62 6.63 0.61 -7.57
CA TRP A 62 6.07 -0.69 -7.95
C TRP A 62 4.80 -0.52 -8.79
N ILE A 63 3.92 0.40 -8.38
CA ILE A 63 2.68 0.64 -9.10
C ILE A 63 2.96 1.19 -10.49
N LYS A 64 3.89 2.12 -10.61
CA LYS A 64 4.24 2.71 -11.90
C LYS A 64 4.81 1.67 -12.86
N GLU A 65 5.59 0.73 -12.34
CA GLU A 65 6.17 -0.32 -13.16
C GLU A 65 5.13 -1.29 -13.69
N ARG A 66 3.97 -1.34 -13.06
CA ARG A 66 2.89 -2.19 -13.53
C ARG A 66 2.01 -1.52 -14.57
N ASN A 67 2.32 -0.31 -14.88
CA ASN A 67 1.61 0.40 -15.90
C ASN A 67 2.11 -0.04 -17.22
N GLY A 68 1.63 -0.37 -18.06
CA GLY A 68 2.25 -0.66 -19.27
C GLY A 68 1.72 -1.82 -19.96
N ASN A 69 1.03 -2.35 -19.35
CA ASN A 69 0.50 -3.37 -19.94
C ASN A 69 -0.67 -3.17 -20.40
#